data_e43d10f5316261820587e313f8304d14
#
_entry.id   e43d10f5316261820587e313f8304d14
#
_cell.length_a   1.000
_cell.length_b   1.000
_cell.length_c   1.000
_cell.angle_alpha   90.00
_cell.angle_beta   90.00
_cell.angle_gamma   90.00
#
_symmetry.space_group_name_H-M   'P 1'
#
loop_
_entity.id
_entity.type
_entity.pdbx_description
1 polymer ?
#
loop_
_entity_poly.entity_id
_entity_poly.type
_entity_poly.pdbx_seq_one_letter_code
_entity_poly.pdbx_strand_id
1 'polypeptide(L)'
;AFLPKFDAVAPAAIAGTYDAVFQPWSAPLTSVIQAPMQYGNGAGGNLNGCAPFAPGSLTGLIVLVDRGACNFTLKIKNVGDAGGLVGIIGLIAPGDPFAGGDGGDRPIDIPGYMISQSLSNLLKSGLPNTVLRFDPNNGIPLVGTMVGSSSRGPRNPDSMIKPEIGAPGASVSAIAGSGTGTGPFGGTSGAAPMVSGSAALVLDAYPGLSPAEVKARLMNNAEIMVETAPDAGLAPISRIGGGEVRVDRAVKAPAAAWDDDSLQGGLSFGFVDVSQNVVNLHKKVRVRNYSNKAITYTVQPMFRDPAKAGGPVSVSGPTKLTVQPGKDAVLPVKLTISGADLPTNAMSSGPEGANPATLTFNEFDGQLILDDGKHPIHLPWHLLPRKAAELKGRQVLTFKRGLDLVSLNNIGVGDAQTAAFSLLAVSPNLPEGGPGAGEPTPDARALGVATFPVQAGFCSANDSFVWQFAVNTW
;
A
#
# COMPACT_ATOMS: atom_id res chain seq x y z
N ALA A 1 15.60 -8.52 -10.39
CA ALA A 1 15.03 -8.96 -9.11
C ALA A 1 14.40 -10.35 -9.28
N PHE A 2 14.49 -11.15 -8.26
CA PHE A 2 14.05 -12.54 -8.27
C PHE A 2 13.47 -12.84 -6.88
N LEU A 3 12.26 -13.39 -6.79
CA LEU A 3 11.66 -13.81 -5.54
C LEU A 3 12.06 -15.28 -5.31
N PRO A 4 12.94 -15.56 -4.36
CA PRO A 4 13.28 -16.94 -4.02
C PRO A 4 12.07 -17.69 -3.48
N LYS A 5 11.95 -18.96 -3.86
CA LYS A 5 11.03 -19.91 -3.27
C LYS A 5 11.80 -21.03 -2.63
N PHE A 6 11.19 -21.69 -1.68
CA PHE A 6 11.69 -22.92 -1.09
C PHE A 6 10.55 -23.92 -0.91
N ASP A 7 10.91 -25.20 -0.83
CA ASP A 7 9.93 -26.26 -0.66
C ASP A 7 9.94 -26.75 0.78
N ALA A 8 8.77 -26.91 1.38
CA ALA A 8 8.61 -27.80 2.53
C ALA A 8 8.32 -29.20 1.97
N VAL A 9 9.23 -30.13 2.16
CA VAL A 9 9.13 -31.46 1.59
C VAL A 9 8.54 -32.50 2.55
N ALA A 10 8.51 -32.17 3.84
CA ALA A 10 7.89 -32.96 4.90
C ALA A 10 7.48 -32.08 6.08
N PRO A 11 6.50 -32.50 6.91
CA PRO A 11 5.54 -33.58 6.65
C PRO A 11 4.53 -33.23 5.55
N ALA A 12 3.79 -34.21 5.04
CA ALA A 12 2.82 -34.02 3.96
C ALA A 12 1.76 -32.93 4.25
N ALA A 13 1.42 -32.73 5.51
CA ALA A 13 0.43 -31.71 5.94
C ALA A 13 0.85 -30.26 5.64
N ILE A 14 2.14 -29.99 5.50
CA ILE A 14 2.69 -28.67 5.18
C ILE A 14 3.52 -28.69 3.90
N ALA A 15 3.52 -29.78 3.15
CA ALA A 15 4.29 -29.88 1.92
C ALA A 15 3.78 -28.87 0.88
N GLY A 16 4.70 -28.16 0.25
CA GLY A 16 4.38 -27.12 -0.74
C GLY A 16 5.59 -26.24 -1.03
N THR A 17 5.41 -25.36 -2.01
CA THR A 17 6.39 -24.35 -2.40
C THR A 17 5.96 -22.99 -1.86
N TYR A 18 6.86 -22.30 -1.19
CA TYR A 18 6.59 -21.08 -0.45
C TYR A 18 7.55 -19.95 -0.81
N ASP A 19 7.09 -18.72 -0.65
CA ASP A 19 7.87 -17.53 -0.89
C ASP A 19 8.79 -17.19 0.28
N ALA A 20 9.99 -16.69 -0.03
CA ALA A 20 10.92 -16.15 0.95
C ALA A 20 11.64 -14.92 0.42
N VAL A 21 11.95 -13.97 1.29
CA VAL A 21 12.75 -12.80 0.93
C VAL A 21 14.19 -13.02 1.34
N PHE A 22 15.08 -13.12 0.36
CA PHE A 22 16.51 -13.24 0.59
C PHE A 22 17.05 -11.99 1.29
N GLN A 23 17.98 -12.19 2.22
CA GLN A 23 18.63 -11.12 2.95
C GLN A 23 19.96 -10.77 2.26
N PRO A 24 20.07 -9.61 1.56
CA PRO A 24 21.21 -9.32 0.67
C PRO A 24 22.58 -9.24 1.36
N TRP A 25 22.59 -9.05 2.66
CA TRP A 25 23.81 -9.02 3.50
C TRP A 25 24.28 -10.41 3.93
N SER A 26 23.54 -11.47 3.65
CA SER A 26 23.92 -12.86 3.92
C SER A 26 24.61 -13.51 2.73
N ALA A 27 25.20 -14.69 2.94
CA ALA A 27 25.83 -15.43 1.86
C ALA A 27 24.78 -15.85 0.78
N PRO A 28 25.13 -15.84 -0.51
CA PRO A 28 24.24 -16.32 -1.55
C PRO A 28 24.06 -17.84 -1.46
N LEU A 29 22.86 -18.31 -1.81
CA LEU A 29 22.61 -19.74 -2.01
C LEU A 29 23.24 -20.17 -3.34
N THR A 30 24.25 -21.04 -3.30
CA THR A 30 25.00 -21.46 -4.50
C THR A 30 24.74 -22.93 -4.92
N SER A 31 24.12 -23.70 -4.03
CA SER A 31 23.80 -25.11 -4.26
C SER A 31 22.48 -25.48 -3.57
N VAL A 32 21.90 -26.60 -3.97
CA VAL A 32 20.69 -27.10 -3.31
C VAL A 32 21.01 -27.52 -1.87
N ILE A 33 20.23 -27.04 -0.94
CA ILE A 33 20.29 -27.41 0.49
C ILE A 33 18.94 -28.02 0.86
N GLN A 34 18.95 -29.29 1.28
CA GLN A 34 17.77 -29.95 1.85
C GLN A 34 18.12 -30.51 3.22
N ALA A 35 17.42 -30.07 4.25
CA ALA A 35 17.72 -30.47 5.61
C ALA A 35 16.49 -30.36 6.53
N PRO A 36 16.52 -31.04 7.69
CA PRO A 36 15.53 -30.82 8.74
C PRO A 36 15.54 -29.37 9.24
N MET A 37 14.35 -28.87 9.56
CA MET A 37 14.20 -27.54 10.18
C MET A 37 14.13 -27.65 11.69
N GLN A 38 14.82 -26.74 12.38
CA GLN A 38 14.72 -26.53 13.82
C GLN A 38 14.25 -25.11 14.14
N TYR A 39 13.46 -24.94 15.19
CA TYR A 39 13.04 -23.65 15.70
C TYR A 39 13.87 -23.27 16.95
N GLY A 40 14.63 -22.18 16.83
CA GLY A 40 15.58 -21.79 17.86
C GLY A 40 16.58 -22.92 18.18
N ASN A 41 16.79 -23.21 19.45
CA ASN A 41 17.62 -24.33 19.89
C ASN A 41 16.84 -25.66 20.08
N GLY A 42 15.62 -25.74 19.62
CA GLY A 42 14.76 -26.92 19.66
C GLY A 42 14.07 -27.19 21.01
N ALA A 43 14.71 -26.92 22.10
CA ALA A 43 14.21 -27.22 23.45
C ALA A 43 13.57 -26.01 24.16
N GLY A 44 13.01 -25.07 23.40
CA GLY A 44 12.26 -23.93 23.92
C GLY A 44 13.10 -22.72 24.33
N GLY A 45 14.38 -22.65 23.95
CA GLY A 45 15.26 -21.52 24.23
C GLY A 45 15.74 -20.81 22.94
N ASN A 46 16.28 -19.61 23.11
CA ASN A 46 16.89 -18.79 22.06
C ASN A 46 16.06 -18.71 20.77
N LEU A 47 14.73 -18.60 20.93
CA LEU A 47 13.80 -18.64 19.80
C LEU A 47 13.99 -17.46 18.82
N ASN A 48 14.53 -16.35 19.32
CA ASN A 48 14.83 -15.17 18.53
C ASN A 48 16.25 -15.17 17.94
N GLY A 49 17.12 -16.14 18.28
CA GLY A 49 18.49 -16.24 17.78
C GLY A 49 19.41 -15.11 18.20
N CYS A 50 19.08 -14.33 19.25
CA CYS A 50 19.88 -13.19 19.68
C CYS A 50 21.08 -13.57 20.56
N ALA A 51 21.01 -14.69 21.26
CA ALA A 51 22.15 -15.26 21.98
C ALA A 51 22.91 -16.25 21.10
N PRO A 52 24.21 -16.45 21.28
CA PRO A 52 24.94 -17.51 20.60
C PRO A 52 24.34 -18.89 20.90
N PHE A 53 24.29 -19.74 19.87
CA PHE A 53 24.01 -21.17 20.07
C PHE A 53 25.29 -21.93 20.44
N ALA A 54 25.16 -23.07 21.07
CA ALA A 54 26.33 -23.89 21.38
C ALA A 54 27.06 -24.30 20.08
N PRO A 55 28.38 -24.23 20.01
CA PRO A 55 29.14 -24.62 18.81
C PRO A 55 28.76 -26.02 18.32
N GLY A 56 28.45 -26.13 16.99
CA GLY A 56 28.08 -27.39 16.36
C GLY A 56 26.65 -27.88 16.63
N SER A 57 25.88 -27.22 17.51
CA SER A 57 24.53 -27.65 17.89
C SER A 57 23.51 -27.57 16.79
N LEU A 58 23.79 -26.79 15.73
CA LEU A 58 22.91 -26.59 14.59
C LEU A 58 23.45 -27.23 13.28
N THR A 59 24.48 -28.09 13.41
CA THR A 59 25.12 -28.72 12.26
C THR A 59 24.12 -29.54 11.42
N GLY A 60 24.06 -29.23 10.14
CA GLY A 60 23.17 -29.92 9.19
C GLY A 60 21.70 -29.51 9.27
N LEU A 61 21.37 -28.42 9.96
CA LEU A 61 20.00 -27.95 10.13
C LEU A 61 19.73 -26.64 9.37
N ILE A 62 18.50 -26.48 8.96
CA ILE A 62 17.92 -25.18 8.60
C ILE A 62 17.23 -24.63 9.85
N VAL A 63 17.51 -23.39 10.21
CA VAL A 63 17.08 -22.86 11.51
C VAL A 63 16.14 -21.69 11.33
N LEU A 64 14.94 -21.83 11.89
CA LEU A 64 13.95 -20.76 12.00
C LEU A 64 14.14 -20.03 13.34
N VAL A 65 14.21 -18.69 13.29
CA VAL A 65 14.22 -17.82 14.46
C VAL A 65 13.19 -16.71 14.31
N ASP A 66 12.67 -16.22 15.43
CA ASP A 66 11.69 -15.14 15.43
C ASP A 66 12.33 -13.77 15.17
N ARG A 67 11.60 -12.89 14.50
CA ARG A 67 11.93 -11.47 14.37
C ARG A 67 11.90 -10.79 15.76
N GLY A 68 12.70 -9.73 15.92
CA GLY A 68 12.71 -8.86 17.10
C GLY A 68 13.92 -9.06 17.99
N ALA A 69 14.03 -8.23 19.01
CA ALA A 69 15.03 -8.18 20.06
C ALA A 69 16.47 -7.79 19.64
N CYS A 70 16.97 -8.18 18.48
CA CYS A 70 18.32 -7.85 18.00
C CYS A 70 18.39 -7.74 16.48
N ASN A 71 19.55 -7.34 15.96
CA ASN A 71 19.80 -7.19 14.53
C ASN A 71 19.56 -8.49 13.76
N PHE A 72 19.08 -8.37 12.54
CA PHE A 72 18.87 -9.52 11.65
C PHE A 72 20.17 -10.25 11.32
N THR A 73 21.24 -9.48 11.10
CA THR A 73 22.60 -9.99 10.84
C THR A 73 23.09 -10.83 12.00
N LEU A 74 22.90 -10.40 13.26
CA LEU A 74 23.30 -11.16 14.45
C LEU A 74 22.59 -12.52 14.52
N LYS A 75 21.29 -12.56 14.20
CA LYS A 75 20.52 -13.82 14.22
C LYS A 75 21.08 -14.85 13.25
N ILE A 76 21.31 -14.44 12.01
CA ILE A 76 21.82 -15.35 10.96
C ILE A 76 23.29 -15.73 11.23
N LYS A 77 24.09 -14.77 11.73
CA LYS A 77 25.45 -15.05 12.18
C LYS A 77 25.47 -16.12 13.28
N ASN A 78 24.67 -15.97 14.33
CA ASN A 78 24.61 -16.94 15.43
C ASN A 78 24.22 -18.34 14.96
N VAL A 79 23.31 -18.43 13.96
CA VAL A 79 22.93 -19.72 13.32
C VAL A 79 24.12 -20.30 12.57
N GLY A 80 24.84 -19.50 11.78
CA GLY A 80 26.01 -19.94 11.02
C GLY A 80 27.17 -20.39 11.91
N ASP A 81 27.49 -19.61 12.94
CA ASP A 81 28.56 -19.90 13.89
C ASP A 81 28.33 -21.25 14.61
N ALA A 82 27.09 -21.69 14.73
CA ALA A 82 26.72 -22.96 15.35
C ALA A 82 26.60 -24.12 14.33
N GLY A 83 26.93 -23.88 13.06
CA GLY A 83 26.94 -24.91 12.01
C GLY A 83 25.62 -25.04 11.23
N GLY A 84 24.68 -24.12 11.37
CA GLY A 84 23.46 -24.09 10.59
C GLY A 84 23.72 -23.88 9.11
N LEU A 85 22.88 -24.44 8.24
CA LEU A 85 23.02 -24.39 6.79
C LEU A 85 22.31 -23.19 6.16
N VAL A 86 21.16 -22.82 6.68
CA VAL A 86 20.31 -21.70 6.27
C VAL A 86 19.65 -21.11 7.51
N GLY A 87 19.64 -19.79 7.63
CA GLY A 87 18.88 -19.11 8.65
C GLY A 87 17.59 -18.49 8.10
N ILE A 88 16.47 -18.72 8.77
CA ILE A 88 15.17 -18.17 8.41
C ILE A 88 14.69 -17.27 9.56
N ILE A 89 14.26 -16.05 9.24
CA ILE A 89 13.66 -15.12 10.18
C ILE A 89 12.15 -15.12 9.95
N GLY A 90 11.37 -15.61 10.89
CA GLY A 90 9.91 -15.57 10.87
C GLY A 90 9.37 -14.27 11.46
N LEU A 91 8.43 -13.62 10.75
CA LEU A 91 7.67 -12.51 11.32
C LEU A 91 6.82 -12.99 12.50
N ILE A 92 6.66 -12.16 13.53
CA ILE A 92 5.87 -12.44 14.74
C ILE A 92 4.55 -11.65 14.77
N ALA A 93 4.31 -10.82 13.75
CA ALA A 93 3.08 -10.07 13.54
C ALA A 93 2.70 -10.15 12.05
N PRO A 94 1.42 -9.95 11.69
CA PRO A 94 0.99 -9.88 10.30
C PRO A 94 1.77 -8.83 9.50
N GLY A 95 2.12 -9.16 8.28
CA GLY A 95 2.84 -8.28 7.35
C GLY A 95 3.65 -9.07 6.33
N ASP A 96 4.09 -8.37 5.29
CA ASP A 96 4.92 -8.96 4.26
C ASP A 96 6.38 -9.10 4.73
N PRO A 97 7.07 -10.20 4.39
CA PRO A 97 8.50 -10.31 4.62
C PRO A 97 9.27 -9.29 3.77
N PHE A 98 10.41 -8.83 4.27
CA PHE A 98 11.20 -7.78 3.63
C PHE A 98 12.69 -8.05 3.76
N ALA A 99 13.50 -7.37 2.94
CA ALA A 99 14.95 -7.34 3.12
C ALA A 99 15.28 -6.44 4.32
N GLY A 100 15.75 -7.04 5.40
CA GLY A 100 16.09 -6.34 6.63
C GLY A 100 17.37 -5.52 6.52
N GLY A 101 17.50 -4.51 7.37
CA GLY A 101 18.70 -3.69 7.43
C GLY A 101 19.95 -4.48 7.84
N ASP A 102 21.09 -4.07 7.32
CA ASP A 102 22.40 -4.61 7.69
C ASP A 102 22.82 -4.04 9.04
N GLY A 103 22.91 -4.90 10.05
CA GLY A 103 23.35 -4.55 11.41
C GLY A 103 24.86 -4.57 11.62
N GLY A 104 25.63 -4.97 10.59
CA GLY A 104 27.10 -4.98 10.63
C GLY A 104 27.75 -6.21 11.25
N ASP A 105 26.99 -7.17 11.78
CA ASP A 105 27.53 -8.39 12.37
C ASP A 105 28.15 -9.27 11.27
N ARG A 106 29.45 -9.57 11.36
CA ARG A 106 30.23 -10.28 10.34
C ARG A 106 31.21 -11.29 10.97
N PRO A 107 31.65 -12.36 10.25
CA PRO A 107 31.13 -12.78 8.92
C PRO A 107 29.77 -13.42 9.01
N ILE A 108 29.03 -13.50 7.85
CA ILE A 108 27.79 -14.26 7.70
C ILE A 108 27.98 -15.19 6.51
N ASP A 109 28.27 -16.43 6.77
CA ASP A 109 28.72 -17.42 5.77
C ASP A 109 27.60 -18.33 5.28
N ILE A 110 26.36 -18.12 5.76
CA ILE A 110 25.18 -18.90 5.36
C ILE A 110 24.12 -18.01 4.74
N PRO A 111 23.24 -18.55 3.87
CA PRO A 111 22.09 -17.83 3.35
C PRO A 111 21.08 -17.49 4.45
N GLY A 112 20.54 -16.27 4.39
CA GLY A 112 19.49 -15.78 5.26
C GLY A 112 18.21 -15.43 4.48
N TYR A 113 17.06 -15.79 5.02
CA TYR A 113 15.75 -15.50 4.43
C TYR A 113 14.80 -14.95 5.48
N MET A 114 13.77 -14.20 5.03
CA MET A 114 12.65 -13.79 5.88
C MET A 114 11.35 -14.32 5.31
N ILE A 115 10.44 -14.75 6.18
CA ILE A 115 9.13 -15.30 5.82
C ILE A 115 8.02 -14.63 6.63
N SER A 116 6.77 -14.71 6.13
CA SER A 116 5.59 -14.17 6.81
C SER A 116 5.31 -14.89 8.14
N GLN A 117 4.53 -14.26 9.00
CA GLN A 117 4.07 -14.87 10.26
C GLN A 117 3.26 -16.15 10.01
N SER A 118 2.32 -16.11 9.07
CA SER A 118 1.48 -17.26 8.74
C SER A 118 2.31 -18.45 8.29
N LEU A 119 3.31 -18.22 7.43
CA LEU A 119 4.21 -19.27 6.97
C LEU A 119 5.12 -19.77 8.11
N SER A 120 5.64 -18.87 8.94
CA SER A 120 6.41 -19.24 10.15
C SER A 120 5.61 -20.17 11.06
N ASN A 121 4.34 -19.85 11.31
CA ASN A 121 3.46 -20.68 12.15
C ASN A 121 3.14 -22.04 11.46
N LEU A 122 2.93 -22.04 10.16
CA LEU A 122 2.71 -23.26 9.39
C LEU A 122 3.92 -24.21 9.48
N LEU A 123 5.13 -23.71 9.27
CA LEU A 123 6.35 -24.50 9.36
C LEU A 123 6.57 -25.06 10.78
N LYS A 124 6.30 -24.25 11.82
CA LYS A 124 6.36 -24.68 13.21
C LYS A 124 5.37 -25.81 13.54
N SER A 125 4.19 -25.81 12.89
CA SER A 125 3.19 -26.86 13.13
C SER A 125 3.63 -28.25 12.61
N GLY A 126 4.60 -28.30 11.70
CA GLY A 126 5.16 -29.57 11.19
C GLY A 126 6.28 -30.15 12.01
N LEU A 127 6.78 -29.43 13.01
CA LEU A 127 7.89 -29.90 13.87
C LEU A 127 7.50 -31.15 14.69
N PRO A 128 8.44 -32.05 14.96
CA PRO A 128 9.88 -32.01 14.61
C PRO A 128 10.20 -32.55 13.21
N ASN A 129 9.20 -32.87 12.39
CA ASN A 129 9.37 -33.59 11.12
C ASN A 129 9.50 -32.63 9.91
N THR A 130 9.60 -31.31 10.13
CA THR A 130 9.70 -30.34 9.03
C THR A 130 11.05 -30.47 8.33
N VAL A 131 11.02 -30.74 7.04
CA VAL A 131 12.18 -30.77 6.16
C VAL A 131 11.98 -29.73 5.06
N LEU A 132 12.97 -28.87 4.86
CA LEU A 132 12.94 -27.81 3.87
C LEU A 132 14.00 -28.04 2.80
N ARG A 133 13.70 -27.60 1.57
CA ARG A 133 14.62 -27.63 0.44
C ARG A 133 14.73 -26.25 -0.17
N PHE A 134 15.92 -25.71 -0.20
CA PHE A 134 16.28 -24.47 -0.88
C PHE A 134 17.06 -24.83 -2.15
N ASP A 135 16.63 -24.29 -3.29
CA ASP A 135 17.27 -24.47 -4.59
C ASP A 135 17.54 -23.08 -5.19
N PRO A 136 18.79 -22.75 -5.57
CA PRO A 136 19.10 -21.43 -6.13
C PRO A 136 18.33 -21.10 -7.42
N ASN A 137 17.77 -22.11 -8.10
CA ASN A 137 16.97 -21.95 -9.30
C ASN A 137 15.45 -21.89 -9.01
N ASN A 138 15.04 -22.11 -7.76
CA ASN A 138 13.63 -22.09 -7.39
C ASN A 138 13.21 -20.64 -7.00
N GLY A 139 12.44 -20.02 -7.88
CA GLY A 139 11.91 -18.67 -7.66
C GLY A 139 11.31 -18.08 -8.91
N ILE A 140 10.74 -16.90 -8.78
CA ILE A 140 10.08 -16.19 -9.88
C ILE A 140 10.74 -14.82 -10.15
N PRO A 141 10.86 -14.44 -11.42
CA PRO A 141 11.31 -13.09 -11.75
C PRO A 141 10.32 -12.04 -11.24
N LEU A 142 10.84 -10.97 -10.62
CA LEU A 142 10.04 -9.84 -10.13
C LEU A 142 10.07 -8.64 -11.07
N VAL A 143 10.54 -8.83 -12.30
CA VAL A 143 10.53 -7.75 -13.31
C VAL A 143 9.09 -7.38 -13.64
N GLY A 144 8.77 -6.09 -13.56
CA GLY A 144 7.41 -5.60 -13.81
C GLY A 144 6.43 -5.80 -12.66
N THR A 145 6.91 -6.12 -11.45
CA THR A 145 6.06 -6.27 -10.27
C THR A 145 6.44 -5.31 -9.15
N MET A 146 5.51 -5.09 -8.21
CA MET A 146 5.73 -4.25 -7.04
C MET A 146 6.60 -4.93 -5.99
N VAL A 147 7.43 -4.14 -5.32
CA VAL A 147 8.06 -4.57 -4.07
C VAL A 147 7.02 -4.59 -2.96
N GLY A 148 6.85 -5.73 -2.27
CA GLY A 148 5.83 -5.92 -1.23
C GLY A 148 5.88 -4.88 -0.12
N SER A 149 7.08 -4.48 0.30
CA SER A 149 7.31 -3.47 1.35
C SER A 149 7.11 -2.01 0.92
N SER A 150 6.78 -1.74 -0.36
CA SER A 150 6.50 -0.38 -0.81
C SER A 150 5.24 0.16 -0.13
N SER A 151 5.30 1.39 0.39
CA SER A 151 4.17 2.05 1.02
C SER A 151 2.99 2.24 0.06
N ARG A 152 1.81 2.35 0.64
CA ARG A 152 0.56 2.52 -0.09
C ARG A 152 -0.14 3.80 0.35
N GLY A 153 -0.73 4.51 -0.61
CA GLY A 153 -1.70 5.58 -0.39
C GLY A 153 -3.15 5.08 -0.35
N PRO A 154 -4.10 5.96 -0.52
CA PRO A 154 -3.96 7.40 -0.78
C PRO A 154 -3.40 8.20 0.41
N ARG A 155 -3.02 9.46 0.17
CA ARG A 155 -2.49 10.35 1.22
C ARG A 155 -3.57 10.72 2.22
N ASN A 156 -3.21 10.74 3.48
CA ASN A 156 -4.03 11.26 4.56
C ASN A 156 -3.71 12.76 4.78
N PRO A 157 -4.67 13.68 4.97
CA PRO A 157 -6.13 13.48 5.10
C PRO A 157 -6.92 13.68 3.80
N ASP A 158 -6.30 14.10 2.69
CA ASP A 158 -6.97 14.57 1.47
C ASP A 158 -7.21 13.49 0.41
N SER A 159 -6.80 12.26 0.67
CA SER A 159 -6.93 11.11 -0.23
C SER A 159 -6.35 11.32 -1.63
N MET A 160 -5.33 12.17 -1.76
CA MET A 160 -4.59 12.32 -3.01
C MET A 160 -3.80 11.07 -3.37
N ILE A 161 -3.62 10.85 -4.67
CA ILE A 161 -2.80 9.74 -5.19
C ILE A 161 -1.38 9.83 -4.62
N LYS A 162 -0.97 8.80 -3.89
CA LYS A 162 0.39 8.54 -3.42
C LYS A 162 0.63 7.02 -3.40
N PRO A 163 1.86 6.56 -3.77
CA PRO A 163 2.90 7.34 -4.44
C PRO A 163 2.43 7.86 -5.81
N GLU A 164 3.08 8.89 -6.33
CA GLU A 164 2.70 9.49 -7.62
C GLU A 164 3.30 8.74 -8.82
N ILE A 165 4.46 8.11 -8.60
CA ILE A 165 5.18 7.35 -9.62
C ILE A 165 6.04 6.28 -8.95
N GLY A 166 6.31 5.18 -9.63
CA GLY A 166 7.24 4.13 -9.23
C GLY A 166 8.56 4.21 -9.98
N ALA A 167 9.57 3.53 -9.45
CA ALA A 167 10.86 3.28 -10.10
C ALA A 167 11.43 1.95 -9.60
N PRO A 168 12.42 1.34 -10.29
CA PRO A 168 13.02 0.10 -9.87
C PRO A 168 13.49 0.13 -8.41
N GLY A 169 12.97 -0.81 -7.60
CA GLY A 169 13.36 -1.00 -6.21
C GLY A 169 14.52 -1.98 -6.02
N ALA A 170 15.07 -2.52 -7.10
CA ALA A 170 16.29 -3.32 -7.11
C ALA A 170 17.30 -2.64 -8.04
N SER A 171 18.38 -2.14 -7.49
CA SER A 171 19.37 -1.36 -8.20
C SER A 171 20.79 -1.60 -7.69
N VAL A 172 21.75 -0.95 -8.31
CA VAL A 172 23.16 -0.95 -7.91
C VAL A 172 23.58 0.49 -7.63
N SER A 173 24.31 0.71 -6.55
CA SER A 173 24.88 2.00 -6.21
C SER A 173 26.40 1.93 -6.21
N ALA A 174 27.04 3.06 -6.48
CA ALA A 174 28.47 3.20 -6.30
C ALA A 174 28.84 3.10 -4.81
N ILE A 175 29.96 2.43 -4.51
CA ILE A 175 30.51 2.37 -3.16
C ILE A 175 31.50 3.54 -3.00
N ALA A 176 31.19 4.46 -2.09
CA ALA A 176 32.03 5.63 -1.83
C ALA A 176 33.48 5.22 -1.47
N GLY A 177 34.45 5.90 -2.07
CA GLY A 177 35.88 5.66 -1.82
C GLY A 177 36.47 4.43 -2.52
N SER A 178 35.69 3.63 -3.24
CA SER A 178 36.16 2.43 -3.95
C SER A 178 36.60 2.67 -5.41
N GLY A 179 36.48 3.91 -5.92
CA GLY A 179 36.70 4.23 -7.34
C GLY A 179 35.52 3.74 -8.20
N THR A 180 35.63 2.55 -8.76
CA THR A 180 34.59 1.96 -9.63
C THR A 180 33.78 0.86 -8.97
N GLY A 181 33.97 0.61 -7.69
CA GLY A 181 33.23 -0.42 -6.97
C GLY A 181 31.72 -0.12 -6.89
N THR A 182 30.91 -1.16 -7.06
CA THR A 182 29.46 -1.07 -6.95
C THR A 182 28.92 -2.14 -6.02
N GLY A 183 27.78 -1.87 -5.39
CA GLY A 183 27.07 -2.83 -4.53
C GLY A 183 25.57 -2.76 -4.73
N PRO A 184 24.83 -3.81 -4.34
CA PRO A 184 23.37 -3.81 -4.37
C PRO A 184 22.81 -2.66 -3.51
N PHE A 185 21.83 -1.94 -4.05
CA PHE A 185 21.10 -0.90 -3.34
C PHE A 185 19.63 -0.94 -3.78
N GLY A 186 18.74 -1.17 -2.83
CA GLY A 186 17.35 -1.47 -3.18
C GLY A 186 16.31 -0.81 -2.27
N GLY A 187 15.07 -1.26 -2.43
CA GLY A 187 13.89 -0.72 -1.77
C GLY A 187 13.46 0.63 -2.35
N THR A 188 12.52 1.29 -1.69
CA THR A 188 12.07 2.65 -2.04
C THR A 188 13.20 3.68 -1.95
N SER A 189 14.22 3.41 -1.12
CA SER A 189 15.45 4.21 -1.02
C SER A 189 16.30 4.18 -2.30
N GLY A 190 16.20 3.10 -3.12
CA GLY A 190 16.80 3.02 -4.44
C GLY A 190 15.94 3.65 -5.53
N ALA A 191 14.62 3.51 -5.42
CA ALA A 191 13.65 4.07 -6.36
C ALA A 191 13.61 5.61 -6.35
N ALA A 192 13.63 6.24 -5.18
CA ALA A 192 13.52 7.69 -5.04
C ALA A 192 14.63 8.47 -5.79
N PRO A 193 15.95 8.14 -5.66
CA PRO A 193 16.98 8.84 -6.41
C PRO A 193 16.89 8.59 -7.92
N MET A 194 16.37 7.46 -8.38
CA MET A 194 16.11 7.24 -9.81
C MET A 194 15.05 8.20 -10.34
N VAL A 195 13.98 8.46 -9.59
CA VAL A 195 12.97 9.46 -9.96
C VAL A 195 13.58 10.86 -9.94
N SER A 196 14.41 11.19 -8.94
CA SER A 196 15.10 12.48 -8.85
C SER A 196 16.04 12.71 -10.04
N GLY A 197 16.83 11.69 -10.40
CA GLY A 197 17.68 11.72 -11.58
C GLY A 197 16.89 11.86 -12.89
N SER A 198 15.76 11.17 -12.99
CA SER A 198 14.85 11.30 -14.14
C SER A 198 14.25 12.71 -14.25
N ALA A 199 13.92 13.35 -13.13
CA ALA A 199 13.46 14.74 -13.10
C ALA A 199 14.57 15.71 -13.56
N ALA A 200 15.82 15.48 -13.14
CA ALA A 200 16.97 16.28 -13.59
C ALA A 200 17.18 16.17 -15.10
N LEU A 201 17.07 14.96 -15.68
CA LEU A 201 17.17 14.76 -17.12
C LEU A 201 16.04 15.44 -17.91
N VAL A 202 14.82 15.46 -17.36
CA VAL A 202 13.72 16.22 -17.98
C VAL A 202 13.98 17.72 -17.93
N LEU A 203 14.51 18.24 -16.81
CA LEU A 203 14.86 19.65 -16.67
C LEU A 203 16.06 20.05 -17.56
N ASP A 204 17.04 19.18 -17.74
CA ASP A 204 18.13 19.40 -18.67
C ASP A 204 17.62 19.52 -20.12
N ALA A 205 16.71 18.64 -20.52
CA ALA A 205 16.09 18.71 -21.84
C ALA A 205 15.14 19.91 -22.03
N TYR A 206 14.49 20.36 -20.93
CA TYR A 206 13.48 21.43 -20.93
C TYR A 206 13.64 22.35 -19.71
N PRO A 207 14.64 23.24 -19.70
CA PRO A 207 14.99 24.04 -18.50
C PRO A 207 13.89 24.99 -17.99
N GLY A 208 12.87 25.26 -18.81
CA GLY A 208 11.80 26.20 -18.47
C GLY A 208 10.54 25.56 -17.88
N LEU A 209 10.53 24.25 -17.63
CA LEU A 209 9.37 23.57 -17.07
C LEU A 209 9.19 23.87 -15.59
N SER A 210 7.94 24.06 -15.16
CA SER A 210 7.58 24.13 -13.76
C SER A 210 7.67 22.72 -13.10
N PRO A 211 7.77 22.62 -11.76
CA PRO A 211 7.76 21.35 -11.06
C PRO A 211 6.53 20.48 -11.38
N ALA A 212 5.36 21.11 -11.57
CA ALA A 212 4.13 20.40 -11.95
C ALA A 212 4.25 19.77 -13.36
N GLU A 213 4.82 20.49 -14.31
CA GLU A 213 5.04 19.99 -15.68
C GLU A 213 6.08 18.86 -15.71
N VAL A 214 7.17 18.96 -14.95
CA VAL A 214 8.16 17.88 -14.82
C VAL A 214 7.53 16.63 -14.25
N LYS A 215 6.76 16.76 -13.16
CA LYS A 215 6.01 15.66 -12.55
C LYS A 215 5.04 15.04 -13.54
N ALA A 216 4.24 15.87 -14.21
CA ALA A 216 3.27 15.41 -15.20
C ALA A 216 3.94 14.63 -16.33
N ARG A 217 5.05 15.15 -16.91
CA ARG A 217 5.78 14.45 -17.97
C ARG A 217 6.27 13.08 -17.55
N LEU A 218 6.81 12.94 -16.33
CA LEU A 218 7.25 11.65 -15.80
C LEU A 218 6.08 10.70 -15.61
N MET A 219 4.99 11.14 -14.99
CA MET A 219 3.81 10.32 -14.70
C MET A 219 3.06 9.90 -15.96
N ASN A 220 2.89 10.83 -16.92
CA ASN A 220 2.13 10.59 -18.14
C ASN A 220 2.80 9.61 -19.11
N ASN A 221 4.08 9.35 -18.95
CA ASN A 221 4.87 8.51 -19.84
C ASN A 221 5.45 7.27 -19.14
N ALA A 222 5.03 7.02 -17.90
CA ALA A 222 5.44 5.88 -17.12
C ALA A 222 4.91 4.55 -17.69
N GLU A 223 5.48 3.44 -17.29
CA GLU A 223 4.99 2.11 -17.66
C GLU A 223 3.84 1.71 -16.73
N ILE A 224 2.67 1.53 -17.31
CA ILE A 224 1.45 1.19 -16.55
C ILE A 224 1.26 -0.31 -16.34
N MET A 225 1.97 -1.15 -17.11
CA MET A 225 1.87 -2.60 -17.01
C MET A 225 2.76 -3.15 -15.90
N VAL A 226 2.52 -2.66 -14.67
CA VAL A 226 3.20 -3.13 -13.45
C VAL A 226 2.20 -3.91 -12.61
N GLU A 227 2.54 -5.14 -12.27
CA GLU A 227 1.67 -6.03 -11.49
C GLU A 227 1.92 -5.88 -9.98
N THR A 228 0.92 -6.24 -9.19
CA THR A 228 1.05 -6.26 -7.71
C THR A 228 2.08 -7.33 -7.27
N ALA A 229 2.01 -8.49 -7.89
CA ALA A 229 2.91 -9.62 -7.80
C ALA A 229 2.80 -10.39 -9.12
N PRO A 230 3.68 -11.31 -9.45
CA PRO A 230 3.56 -12.11 -10.67
C PRO A 230 2.18 -12.75 -10.78
N ASP A 231 1.53 -12.54 -11.92
CA ASP A 231 0.18 -13.03 -12.24
C ASP A 231 -0.96 -12.56 -11.31
N ALA A 232 -0.70 -11.55 -10.47
CA ALA A 232 -1.70 -11.02 -9.52
C ALA A 232 -2.48 -9.79 -10.05
N GLY A 233 -2.34 -9.48 -11.33
CA GLY A 233 -2.96 -8.33 -11.97
C GLY A 233 -2.27 -6.99 -11.67
N LEU A 234 -2.70 -5.96 -12.39
CA LEU A 234 -2.08 -4.63 -12.31
C LEU A 234 -2.10 -4.04 -10.90
N ALA A 235 -0.99 -3.41 -10.54
CA ALA A 235 -0.85 -2.73 -9.27
C ALA A 235 -1.86 -1.58 -9.13
N PRO A 236 -2.52 -1.43 -7.97
CA PRO A 236 -3.43 -0.32 -7.71
C PRO A 236 -2.75 1.04 -7.87
N ILE A 237 -3.50 2.04 -8.39
CA ILE A 237 -2.99 3.41 -8.51
C ILE A 237 -2.50 3.94 -7.15
N SER A 238 -3.14 3.55 -6.06
CA SER A 238 -2.70 3.85 -4.70
C SER A 238 -1.36 3.21 -4.29
N ARG A 239 -0.75 2.35 -5.13
CA ARG A 239 0.58 1.76 -4.92
C ARG A 239 1.62 2.20 -5.94
N ILE A 240 1.23 2.55 -7.18
CA ILE A 240 2.16 2.81 -8.28
C ILE A 240 2.01 4.19 -8.90
N GLY A 241 0.87 4.88 -8.66
CA GLY A 241 0.59 6.17 -9.30
C GLY A 241 0.49 6.05 -10.81
N GLY A 242 1.26 6.87 -11.53
CA GLY A 242 1.32 6.86 -12.98
C GLY A 242 1.94 5.61 -13.58
N GLY A 243 2.69 4.83 -12.81
CA GLY A 243 3.41 3.66 -13.30
C GLY A 243 4.90 3.69 -12.96
N GLU A 244 5.69 2.81 -13.55
CA GLU A 244 7.16 2.81 -13.40
C GLU A 244 7.79 3.84 -14.35
N VAL A 245 8.69 4.67 -13.84
CA VAL A 245 9.33 5.77 -14.59
C VAL A 245 10.01 5.28 -15.88
N ARG A 246 9.76 6.01 -16.98
CA ARG A 246 10.41 5.84 -18.29
C ARG A 246 10.88 7.21 -18.76
N VAL A 247 12.08 7.59 -18.33
CA VAL A 247 12.63 8.93 -18.58
C VAL A 247 12.84 9.22 -20.06
N ASP A 248 13.22 8.23 -20.84
CA ASP A 248 13.35 8.34 -22.29
C ASP A 248 12.05 8.69 -23.01
N ARG A 249 10.92 8.13 -22.54
CA ARG A 249 9.58 8.48 -23.03
C ARG A 249 9.21 9.90 -22.57
N ALA A 250 9.44 10.23 -21.30
CA ALA A 250 9.12 11.54 -20.73
C ALA A 250 9.87 12.68 -21.42
N VAL A 251 11.16 12.49 -21.78
CA VAL A 251 11.94 13.48 -22.53
C VAL A 251 11.44 13.64 -23.96
N LYS A 252 11.06 12.55 -24.64
CA LYS A 252 10.60 12.58 -26.04
C LYS A 252 9.14 13.02 -26.19
N ALA A 253 8.34 13.00 -25.14
CA ALA A 253 6.91 13.30 -25.21
C ALA A 253 6.66 14.73 -25.68
N PRO A 254 5.81 14.93 -26.71
CA PRO A 254 5.52 16.26 -27.24
C PRO A 254 4.54 17.06 -26.36
N ALA A 255 3.91 16.41 -25.38
CA ALA A 255 2.92 17.03 -24.50
C ALA A 255 3.01 16.50 -23.07
N ALA A 256 2.35 17.20 -22.16
CA ALA A 256 2.07 16.76 -20.80
C ALA A 256 0.65 17.15 -20.39
N ALA A 257 0.11 16.40 -19.40
CA ALA A 257 -1.25 16.61 -18.92
C ALA A 257 -1.29 16.50 -17.38
N TRP A 258 -2.11 17.34 -16.75
CA TRP A 258 -2.29 17.37 -15.30
C TRP A 258 -3.68 17.86 -14.90
N ASP A 259 -4.08 17.61 -13.66
CA ASP A 259 -5.30 18.19 -13.09
C ASP A 259 -5.14 19.72 -13.02
N ASP A 260 -6.02 20.44 -13.69
CA ASP A 260 -5.95 21.91 -13.83
C ASP A 260 -6.09 22.65 -12.50
N ASP A 261 -6.85 22.08 -11.57
CA ASP A 261 -7.14 22.71 -10.28
C ASP A 261 -6.03 22.42 -9.22
N SER A 262 -5.58 21.17 -9.14
CA SER A 262 -4.60 20.74 -8.13
C SER A 262 -3.14 20.74 -8.60
N LEU A 263 -2.90 20.90 -9.90
CA LEU A 263 -1.59 20.78 -10.57
C LEU A 263 -0.92 19.41 -10.38
N GLN A 264 -1.71 18.37 -10.03
CA GLN A 264 -1.20 17.00 -9.87
C GLN A 264 -1.19 16.27 -11.22
N GLY A 265 -0.20 15.38 -11.42
CA GLY A 265 -0.11 14.56 -12.62
C GLY A 265 -1.16 13.44 -12.73
N GLY A 266 -2.11 13.39 -11.83
CA GLY A 266 -3.22 12.44 -11.80
C GLY A 266 -4.49 13.05 -11.23
N LEU A 267 -5.63 12.36 -11.41
CA LEU A 267 -6.96 12.81 -11.00
C LEU A 267 -7.37 12.12 -9.70
N SER A 268 -7.15 12.77 -8.58
CA SER A 268 -7.61 12.31 -7.28
C SER A 268 -9.05 12.77 -7.04
N PHE A 269 -10.01 11.85 -7.08
CA PHE A 269 -11.41 12.13 -6.73
C PHE A 269 -11.65 12.00 -5.22
N GLY A 270 -10.70 11.43 -4.49
CA GLY A 270 -10.70 11.38 -3.04
C GLY A 270 -11.55 10.26 -2.45
N PHE A 271 -11.74 10.36 -1.13
CA PHE A 271 -12.72 9.57 -0.38
C PHE A 271 -14.08 10.25 -0.47
N VAL A 272 -15.12 9.50 -0.81
CA VAL A 272 -16.47 10.03 -1.02
C VAL A 272 -17.49 9.21 -0.24
N ASP A 273 -18.14 9.83 0.73
CA ASP A 273 -19.34 9.32 1.36
C ASP A 273 -20.54 9.52 0.43
N VAL A 274 -21.08 8.43 -0.08
CA VAL A 274 -22.14 8.41 -1.07
C VAL A 274 -23.47 8.11 -0.37
N SER A 275 -24.22 9.16 -0.01
CA SER A 275 -25.56 9.04 0.56
C SER A 275 -26.67 9.11 -0.52
N GLN A 276 -26.36 9.59 -1.71
CA GLN A 276 -27.32 9.79 -2.81
C GLN A 276 -27.28 8.63 -3.81
N ASN A 277 -28.40 8.39 -4.51
CA ASN A 277 -28.46 7.38 -5.56
C ASN A 277 -27.48 7.63 -6.71
N VAL A 278 -27.22 8.90 -7.01
CA VAL A 278 -26.24 9.28 -8.04
C VAL A 278 -25.41 10.46 -7.56
N VAL A 279 -24.09 10.30 -7.61
CA VAL A 279 -23.11 11.37 -7.33
C VAL A 279 -22.28 11.63 -8.56
N ASN A 280 -22.10 12.90 -8.93
CA ASN A 280 -21.28 13.33 -10.05
C ASN A 280 -20.12 14.17 -9.54
N LEU A 281 -18.91 13.77 -9.90
CA LEU A 281 -17.68 14.49 -9.61
C LEU A 281 -17.07 15.00 -10.91
N HIS A 282 -16.47 16.18 -10.87
CA HIS A 282 -15.91 16.83 -12.05
C HIS A 282 -14.47 17.20 -11.83
N LYS A 283 -13.63 16.97 -12.83
CA LYS A 283 -12.24 17.38 -12.91
C LYS A 283 -11.97 18.02 -14.28
N LYS A 284 -10.91 18.81 -14.35
CA LYS A 284 -10.42 19.39 -15.61
C LYS A 284 -8.99 18.95 -15.81
N VAL A 285 -8.69 18.39 -16.97
CA VAL A 285 -7.34 18.03 -17.37
C VAL A 285 -6.81 19.12 -18.29
N ARG A 286 -5.76 19.80 -17.88
CA ARG A 286 -5.00 20.68 -18.76
C ARG A 286 -3.99 19.84 -19.52
N VAL A 287 -4.00 19.96 -20.86
CA VAL A 287 -3.04 19.32 -21.76
C VAL A 287 -2.25 20.41 -22.46
N ARG A 288 -0.93 20.41 -22.30
CA ARG A 288 0.00 21.34 -22.94
C ARG A 288 0.77 20.66 -24.04
N ASN A 289 0.75 21.28 -25.23
CA ASN A 289 1.54 20.84 -26.38
C ASN A 289 2.81 21.68 -26.48
N TYR A 290 3.96 21.04 -26.28
CA TYR A 290 5.29 21.69 -26.40
C TYR A 290 5.86 21.63 -27.82
N SER A 291 5.20 20.94 -28.72
CA SER A 291 5.66 20.78 -30.10
C SER A 291 5.22 21.93 -31.01
N ASN A 292 5.77 21.97 -32.20
CA ASN A 292 5.43 22.93 -33.25
C ASN A 292 4.30 22.45 -34.20
N LYS A 293 3.61 21.35 -33.87
CA LYS A 293 2.50 20.78 -34.64
C LYS A 293 1.30 20.59 -33.74
N ALA A 294 0.10 20.72 -34.32
CA ALA A 294 -1.11 20.36 -33.59
C ALA A 294 -1.14 18.85 -33.29
N ILE A 295 -1.61 18.48 -32.11
CA ILE A 295 -1.76 17.09 -31.68
C ILE A 295 -3.25 16.84 -31.46
N THR A 296 -3.77 15.76 -32.02
CA THR A 296 -5.16 15.32 -31.77
C THR A 296 -5.12 13.97 -31.06
N TYR A 297 -5.66 13.93 -29.89
CA TYR A 297 -5.79 12.73 -29.08
C TYR A 297 -7.17 12.10 -29.21
N THR A 298 -7.21 10.78 -29.27
CA THR A 298 -8.36 9.98 -28.87
C THR A 298 -8.29 9.81 -27.36
N VAL A 299 -9.40 10.04 -26.65
CA VAL A 299 -9.45 9.99 -25.18
C VAL A 299 -10.28 8.80 -24.75
N GLN A 300 -9.71 7.95 -23.89
CA GLN A 300 -10.35 6.74 -23.41
C GLN A 300 -10.03 6.49 -21.93
N PRO A 301 -11.05 6.36 -21.05
CA PRO A 301 -10.84 5.89 -19.70
C PRO A 301 -10.58 4.37 -19.70
N MET A 302 -9.60 3.94 -18.92
CA MET A 302 -9.27 2.55 -18.67
C MET A 302 -9.39 2.27 -17.16
N PHE A 303 -10.11 1.23 -16.79
CA PHE A 303 -10.10 0.70 -15.43
C PHE A 303 -8.89 -0.22 -15.25
N ARG A 304 -8.21 -0.10 -14.12
CA ARG A 304 -7.11 -1.01 -13.76
C ARG A 304 -7.61 -2.45 -13.65
N ASP A 305 -8.73 -2.63 -12.97
CA ASP A 305 -9.44 -3.90 -12.90
C ASP A 305 -10.60 -3.90 -13.93
N PRO A 306 -10.48 -4.65 -15.03
CA PRO A 306 -11.52 -4.68 -16.05
C PRO A 306 -12.89 -5.16 -15.53
N ALA A 307 -12.93 -5.94 -14.44
CA ALA A 307 -14.18 -6.41 -13.84
C ALA A 307 -15.00 -5.28 -13.20
N LYS A 308 -14.37 -4.14 -12.90
CA LYS A 308 -15.07 -2.94 -12.40
C LYS A 308 -15.61 -2.04 -13.50
N ALA A 309 -15.23 -2.26 -14.76
CA ALA A 309 -15.77 -1.52 -15.90
C ALA A 309 -17.24 -1.87 -16.11
N GLY A 310 -18.07 -0.84 -16.34
CA GLY A 310 -19.53 -1.01 -16.47
C GLY A 310 -20.26 -1.25 -15.14
N GLY A 311 -19.54 -1.20 -14.03
CA GLY A 311 -20.09 -1.28 -12.67
C GLY A 311 -20.62 0.07 -12.15
N PRO A 312 -20.69 0.26 -10.82
CA PRO A 312 -21.31 1.44 -10.20
C PRO A 312 -20.56 2.74 -10.41
N VAL A 313 -19.33 2.70 -10.92
CA VAL A 313 -18.52 3.89 -11.23
C VAL A 313 -18.25 3.96 -12.72
N SER A 314 -18.44 5.14 -13.29
CA SER A 314 -18.10 5.40 -14.69
C SER A 314 -17.31 6.72 -14.82
N VAL A 315 -16.36 6.74 -15.76
CA VAL A 315 -15.58 7.93 -16.13
C VAL A 315 -15.93 8.30 -17.56
N SER A 316 -16.24 9.56 -17.80
CA SER A 316 -16.68 10.05 -19.12
C SER A 316 -16.14 11.45 -19.41
N GLY A 317 -16.13 11.81 -20.68
CA GLY A 317 -15.70 13.11 -21.18
C GLY A 317 -15.68 13.12 -22.70
N PRO A 318 -15.18 14.19 -23.33
CA PRO A 318 -14.97 14.22 -24.78
C PRO A 318 -14.03 13.09 -25.21
N THR A 319 -14.38 12.41 -26.31
CA THR A 319 -13.58 11.31 -26.86
C THR A 319 -12.42 11.76 -27.73
N LYS A 320 -12.33 13.06 -28.01
CA LYS A 320 -11.25 13.67 -28.78
C LYS A 320 -10.84 15.01 -28.19
N LEU A 321 -9.55 15.32 -28.25
CA LEU A 321 -8.98 16.61 -27.87
C LEU A 321 -7.92 17.02 -28.87
N THR A 322 -8.02 18.22 -29.42
CA THR A 322 -6.96 18.80 -30.26
C THR A 322 -6.29 19.94 -29.54
N VAL A 323 -4.94 19.86 -29.44
CA VAL A 323 -4.11 20.87 -28.80
C VAL A 323 -3.20 21.54 -29.84
N GLN A 324 -3.35 22.86 -30.03
CA GLN A 324 -2.57 23.62 -30.99
C GLN A 324 -1.09 23.73 -30.61
N PRO A 325 -0.17 24.00 -31.54
CA PRO A 325 1.26 24.12 -31.27
C PRO A 325 1.54 25.16 -30.19
N GLY A 326 2.31 24.79 -29.16
CA GLY A 326 2.68 25.65 -28.03
C GLY A 326 1.51 26.16 -27.18
N LYS A 327 0.33 25.56 -27.29
CA LYS A 327 -0.89 25.95 -26.56
C LYS A 327 -1.33 24.89 -25.58
N ASP A 328 -2.24 25.31 -24.70
CA ASP A 328 -2.98 24.46 -23.78
C ASP A 328 -4.38 24.20 -24.33
N ALA A 329 -4.93 23.04 -23.96
CA ALA A 329 -6.36 22.74 -24.08
C ALA A 329 -6.85 22.10 -22.78
N VAL A 330 -8.14 22.29 -22.49
CA VAL A 330 -8.75 21.74 -21.28
C VAL A 330 -9.75 20.66 -21.66
N LEU A 331 -9.60 19.48 -21.05
CA LEU A 331 -10.47 18.34 -21.20
C LEU A 331 -11.32 18.19 -19.93
N PRO A 332 -12.64 18.40 -19.98
CA PRO A 332 -13.50 18.10 -18.84
C PRO A 332 -13.66 16.60 -18.67
N VAL A 333 -13.54 16.13 -17.41
CA VAL A 333 -13.72 14.73 -17.02
C VAL A 333 -14.80 14.66 -15.96
N LYS A 334 -15.78 13.79 -16.19
CA LYS A 334 -16.87 13.52 -15.26
C LYS A 334 -16.76 12.09 -14.77
N LEU A 335 -16.80 11.92 -13.45
CA LEU A 335 -16.94 10.64 -12.79
C LEU A 335 -18.34 10.56 -12.18
N THR A 336 -19.09 9.50 -12.49
CA THR A 336 -20.44 9.26 -11.97
C THR A 336 -20.43 8.02 -11.10
N ILE A 337 -21.05 8.11 -9.93
CA ILE A 337 -21.19 7.01 -8.96
C ILE A 337 -22.68 6.67 -8.85
N SER A 338 -23.05 5.42 -9.07
CA SER A 338 -24.35 4.86 -8.70
C SER A 338 -24.29 4.38 -7.25
N GLY A 339 -24.82 5.17 -6.31
CA GLY A 339 -24.72 4.88 -4.90
C GLY A 339 -25.40 3.58 -4.47
N ALA A 340 -26.57 3.30 -5.06
CA ALA A 340 -27.34 2.08 -4.77
C ALA A 340 -26.55 0.80 -5.16
N ASP A 341 -25.79 0.87 -6.24
CA ASP A 341 -25.04 -0.27 -6.81
C ASP A 341 -23.63 -0.45 -6.22
N LEU A 342 -23.16 0.49 -5.39
CA LEU A 342 -21.85 0.34 -4.73
C LEU A 342 -21.83 -0.93 -3.86
N PRO A 343 -20.71 -1.66 -3.82
CA PRO A 343 -20.57 -2.79 -2.91
C PRO A 343 -20.54 -2.33 -1.44
N THR A 344 -21.00 -3.21 -0.54
CA THR A 344 -20.96 -2.97 0.91
C THR A 344 -19.80 -3.75 1.52
N ASN A 345 -18.58 -3.43 1.10
CA ASN A 345 -17.38 -4.05 1.64
C ASN A 345 -16.91 -3.34 2.92
N ALA A 346 -16.35 -4.11 3.85
CA ALA A 346 -15.69 -3.52 5.01
C ALA A 346 -14.55 -2.59 4.57
N MET A 347 -14.47 -1.41 5.19
CA MET A 347 -13.40 -0.42 4.92
C MET A 347 -12.13 -0.68 5.73
N SER A 348 -12.20 -1.56 6.71
CA SER A 348 -11.07 -1.97 7.53
C SER A 348 -11.11 -3.47 7.80
N SER A 349 -9.99 -4.03 8.16
CA SER A 349 -9.86 -5.44 8.57
C SER A 349 -10.21 -5.66 10.05
N GLY A 350 -10.77 -4.67 10.73
CA GLY A 350 -11.13 -4.76 12.16
C GLY A 350 -9.89 -4.70 13.07
N PRO A 351 -9.93 -5.40 14.24
CA PRO A 351 -8.88 -5.32 15.26
C PRO A 351 -7.50 -5.83 14.81
N GLU A 352 -7.44 -6.58 13.73
CA GLU A 352 -6.17 -7.12 13.20
C GLU A 352 -5.35 -6.10 12.39
N GLY A 353 -5.83 -4.85 12.28
CA GLY A 353 -5.13 -3.77 11.60
C GLY A 353 -5.45 -3.65 10.10
N ALA A 354 -4.70 -2.81 9.39
CA ALA A 354 -4.95 -2.52 7.99
C ALA A 354 -4.63 -3.73 7.09
N ASN A 355 -5.64 -4.19 6.34
CA ASN A 355 -5.45 -5.19 5.29
C ASN A 355 -5.41 -4.48 3.92
N PRO A 356 -4.29 -4.50 3.19
CA PRO A 356 -4.18 -3.87 1.88
C PRO A 356 -5.20 -4.38 0.85
N ALA A 357 -5.61 -5.64 0.95
CA ALA A 357 -6.63 -6.22 0.07
C ALA A 357 -7.99 -5.53 0.24
N THR A 358 -8.37 -5.18 1.47
CA THR A 358 -9.62 -4.46 1.77
C THR A 358 -9.68 -3.13 1.00
N LEU A 359 -8.59 -2.36 0.97
CA LEU A 359 -8.53 -1.13 0.21
C LEU A 359 -8.67 -1.39 -1.29
N THR A 360 -7.99 -2.41 -1.83
CA THR A 360 -8.05 -2.77 -3.25
C THR A 360 -9.47 -3.15 -3.70
N PHE A 361 -10.26 -3.80 -2.85
CA PHE A 361 -11.66 -4.09 -3.15
C PHE A 361 -12.53 -2.84 -3.21
N ASN A 362 -12.26 -1.86 -2.37
CA ASN A 362 -13.10 -0.66 -2.23
C ASN A 362 -12.73 0.47 -3.20
N GLU A 363 -11.47 0.53 -3.67
CA GLU A 363 -11.04 1.58 -4.60
C GLU A 363 -11.49 1.31 -6.03
N PHE A 364 -11.82 2.38 -6.74
CA PHE A 364 -12.00 2.42 -8.18
C PHE A 364 -10.90 3.28 -8.77
N ASP A 365 -10.16 2.72 -9.69
CA ASP A 365 -8.93 3.34 -10.19
C ASP A 365 -8.61 2.90 -11.61
N GLY A 366 -7.73 3.65 -12.27
CA GLY A 366 -7.30 3.36 -13.61
C GLY A 366 -6.53 4.49 -14.25
N GLN A 367 -6.53 4.52 -15.58
CA GLN A 367 -5.83 5.51 -16.37
C GLN A 367 -6.81 6.21 -17.33
N LEU A 368 -6.64 7.51 -17.51
CA LEU A 368 -7.23 8.24 -18.63
C LEU A 368 -6.17 8.29 -19.74
N ILE A 369 -6.40 7.55 -20.81
CA ILE A 369 -5.47 7.43 -21.93
C ILE A 369 -5.78 8.51 -22.95
N LEU A 370 -4.77 9.26 -23.36
CA LEU A 370 -4.80 10.20 -24.47
C LEU A 370 -3.83 9.66 -25.55
N ASP A 371 -4.38 9.14 -26.63
CA ASP A 371 -3.61 8.46 -27.68
C ASP A 371 -3.64 9.25 -28.99
N ASP A 372 -2.46 9.68 -29.48
CA ASP A 372 -2.26 10.33 -30.77
C ASP A 372 -1.74 9.35 -31.84
N GLY A 373 -1.63 8.06 -31.50
CA GLY A 373 -1.08 7.01 -32.35
C GLY A 373 0.45 6.97 -32.44
N LYS A 374 1.16 7.86 -31.71
CA LYS A 374 2.64 7.96 -31.76
C LYS A 374 3.26 8.07 -30.37
N HIS A 375 2.75 8.96 -29.56
CA HIS A 375 3.25 9.28 -28.23
C HIS A 375 2.06 9.37 -27.28
N PRO A 376 1.42 8.24 -26.94
CA PRO A 376 0.30 8.24 -26.01
C PRO A 376 0.78 8.72 -24.64
N ILE A 377 -0.07 9.51 -23.99
CA ILE A 377 0.12 9.92 -22.60
C ILE A 377 -1.07 9.45 -21.77
N HIS A 378 -0.88 9.31 -20.47
CA HIS A 378 -1.94 8.88 -19.57
C HIS A 378 -1.92 9.65 -18.26
N LEU A 379 -3.07 9.71 -17.59
CA LEU A 379 -3.21 10.24 -16.23
C LEU A 379 -3.85 9.17 -15.35
N PRO A 380 -3.22 8.80 -14.24
CA PRO A 380 -3.87 7.94 -13.26
C PRO A 380 -5.07 8.66 -12.65
N TRP A 381 -6.15 7.92 -12.42
CA TRP A 381 -7.29 8.41 -11.66
C TRP A 381 -7.62 7.44 -10.51
N HIS A 382 -8.11 7.97 -9.39
CA HIS A 382 -8.40 7.20 -8.20
C HIS A 382 -9.60 7.78 -7.46
N LEU A 383 -10.49 6.90 -7.00
CA LEU A 383 -11.67 7.18 -6.19
C LEU A 383 -11.80 6.11 -5.11
N LEU A 384 -12.10 6.50 -3.88
CA LEU A 384 -12.48 5.61 -2.80
C LEU A 384 -13.90 5.94 -2.33
N PRO A 385 -14.97 5.34 -2.93
CA PRO A 385 -16.35 5.62 -2.55
C PRO A 385 -16.81 4.68 -1.45
N ARG A 386 -17.69 5.17 -0.58
CA ARG A 386 -18.38 4.37 0.43
C ARG A 386 -19.86 4.72 0.45
N LYS A 387 -20.73 3.71 0.52
CA LYS A 387 -22.14 3.94 0.86
C LYS A 387 -22.25 4.65 2.19
N ALA A 388 -23.03 5.69 2.28
CA ALA A 388 -23.26 6.43 3.49
C ALA A 388 -24.76 6.49 3.84
N ALA A 389 -25.05 6.43 5.13
CA ALA A 389 -26.36 6.73 5.65
C ALA A 389 -26.54 8.26 5.74
N GLU A 390 -27.76 8.72 5.59
CA GLU A 390 -28.18 10.08 5.91
C GLU A 390 -29.41 10.01 6.81
N LEU A 391 -29.20 10.22 8.11
CA LEU A 391 -30.26 10.12 9.10
C LEU A 391 -30.95 11.47 9.30
N LYS A 392 -32.27 11.49 9.20
CA LYS A 392 -33.12 12.61 9.58
C LYS A 392 -33.98 12.24 10.77
N GLY A 393 -33.99 13.09 11.79
CA GLY A 393 -34.77 12.90 13.01
C GLY A 393 -35.25 14.21 13.60
N ARG A 394 -36.05 14.13 14.64
CA ARG A 394 -36.51 15.28 15.40
C ARG A 394 -35.34 15.84 16.24
N GLN A 395 -35.09 17.13 16.14
CA GLN A 395 -34.05 17.79 16.91
C GLN A 395 -34.48 18.18 18.34
N VAL A 396 -35.78 18.24 18.60
CA VAL A 396 -36.35 18.61 19.89
C VAL A 396 -37.23 17.48 20.43
N LEU A 397 -36.91 17.03 21.63
CA LEU A 397 -37.71 16.07 22.41
C LEU A 397 -38.63 16.80 23.38
N THR A 398 -39.86 16.36 23.44
CA THR A 398 -40.85 16.87 24.40
C THR A 398 -41.34 15.72 25.27
N PHE A 399 -40.61 15.43 26.34
CA PHE A 399 -40.92 14.32 27.23
C PHE A 399 -42.32 14.47 27.84
N LYS A 400 -43.27 13.71 27.32
CA LYS A 400 -44.60 13.56 27.91
C LYS A 400 -44.64 12.31 28.80
N ARG A 401 -44.94 12.48 30.08
CA ARG A 401 -44.96 11.39 31.09
C ARG A 401 -43.57 10.70 31.26
N GLY A 402 -42.47 11.45 31.08
CA GLY A 402 -41.13 10.94 31.26
C GLY A 402 -40.56 10.10 30.10
N LEU A 403 -41.32 9.97 29.00
CA LEU A 403 -40.87 9.22 27.80
C LEU A 403 -41.11 10.02 26.54
N ASP A 404 -40.18 9.96 25.62
CA ASP A 404 -40.35 10.42 24.23
C ASP A 404 -39.72 9.43 23.26
N LEU A 405 -40.23 9.38 22.04
CA LEU A 405 -39.75 8.50 20.98
C LEU A 405 -39.06 9.34 19.91
N VAL A 406 -37.84 8.95 19.58
CA VAL A 406 -37.06 9.53 18.45
C VAL A 406 -37.24 8.62 17.25
N SER A 407 -37.94 9.12 16.23
CA SER A 407 -38.01 8.44 14.93
C SER A 407 -36.82 8.96 14.07
N LEU A 408 -35.96 8.05 13.67
CA LEU A 408 -34.88 8.31 12.74
C LEU A 408 -35.25 7.70 11.38
N ASN A 409 -35.16 8.50 10.32
CA ASN A 409 -35.37 8.05 8.96
C ASN A 409 -34.05 8.10 8.21
N ASN A 410 -33.60 6.97 7.69
CA ASN A 410 -32.43 6.93 6.82
C ASN A 410 -32.88 7.20 5.38
N ILE A 411 -32.45 8.32 4.81
CA ILE A 411 -32.67 8.67 3.40
C ILE A 411 -31.42 8.44 2.55
N GLY A 412 -30.33 7.98 3.16
CA GLY A 412 -29.08 7.59 2.47
C GLY A 412 -29.17 6.17 1.90
N VAL A 413 -28.23 5.85 1.02
CA VAL A 413 -28.13 4.53 0.37
C VAL A 413 -27.35 3.50 1.19
N GLY A 414 -26.64 3.93 2.23
CA GLY A 414 -25.92 3.05 3.15
C GLY A 414 -26.73 2.71 4.40
N ASP A 415 -26.34 1.62 5.04
CA ASP A 415 -26.95 1.22 6.31
C ASP A 415 -26.52 2.16 7.44
N ALA A 416 -27.46 2.42 8.35
CA ALA A 416 -27.22 3.24 9.53
C ALA A 416 -27.21 2.38 10.79
N GLN A 417 -26.23 2.61 11.64
CA GLN A 417 -26.24 2.13 13.01
C GLN A 417 -26.33 3.35 13.95
N THR A 418 -27.19 3.25 14.96
CA THR A 418 -27.36 4.31 15.95
C THR A 418 -27.18 3.74 17.34
N ALA A 419 -26.57 4.53 18.23
CA ALA A 419 -26.49 4.24 19.64
C ALA A 419 -26.86 5.49 20.44
N ALA A 420 -27.49 5.28 21.60
CA ALA A 420 -27.81 6.36 22.53
C ALA A 420 -26.68 6.50 23.55
N PHE A 421 -26.27 7.72 23.80
CA PHE A 421 -25.27 8.06 24.79
C PHE A 421 -25.85 9.04 25.80
N SER A 422 -25.53 8.84 27.06
CA SER A 422 -25.76 9.87 28.10
C SER A 422 -24.79 11.01 27.88
N LEU A 423 -25.30 12.22 27.73
CA LEU A 423 -24.46 13.42 27.52
C LEU A 423 -23.65 13.71 28.79
N LEU A 424 -22.33 13.77 28.67
CA LEU A 424 -21.42 14.13 29.76
C LEU A 424 -21.04 15.61 29.72
N ALA A 425 -20.72 16.13 28.54
CA ALA A 425 -20.26 17.51 28.36
C ALA A 425 -20.57 18.03 26.98
N VAL A 426 -20.64 19.34 26.86
CA VAL A 426 -20.68 20.09 25.59
C VAL A 426 -19.62 21.20 25.62
N SER A 427 -19.06 21.51 24.48
CA SER A 427 -18.12 22.61 24.30
C SER A 427 -18.59 23.53 23.19
N PRO A 428 -18.45 24.86 23.36
CA PRO A 428 -18.69 25.78 22.27
C PRO A 428 -17.62 25.61 21.19
N ASN A 429 -17.95 25.96 19.95
CA ASN A 429 -16.99 26.01 18.87
C ASN A 429 -15.87 27.02 19.21
N LEU A 430 -14.62 26.57 19.17
CA LEU A 430 -13.47 27.42 19.41
C LEU A 430 -13.18 28.28 18.15
N PRO A 431 -12.86 29.59 18.32
CA PRO A 431 -12.53 30.40 17.16
C PRO A 431 -11.29 29.90 16.45
N GLU A 432 -11.29 29.93 15.13
CA GLU A 432 -10.09 29.71 14.33
C GLU A 432 -8.97 30.67 14.77
N GLY A 433 -7.79 30.15 15.11
CA GLY A 433 -6.67 30.97 15.59
C GLY A 433 -6.46 30.98 17.11
N GLY A 434 -7.17 30.11 17.85
CA GLY A 434 -6.89 29.86 19.28
C GLY A 434 -5.52 29.22 19.54
N PRO A 435 -5.18 28.85 20.79
CA PRO A 435 -3.94 28.17 21.12
C PRO A 435 -3.78 26.89 20.29
N GLY A 436 -2.76 26.82 19.44
CA GLY A 436 -2.55 25.76 18.45
C GLY A 436 -2.92 26.17 17.02
N ALA A 437 -3.19 27.44 16.75
CA ALA A 437 -3.42 27.95 15.39
C ALA A 437 -2.29 27.56 14.45
N GLY A 438 -2.64 26.82 13.39
CA GLY A 438 -1.69 26.25 12.42
C GLY A 438 -1.71 24.73 12.34
N GLU A 439 -2.24 24.03 13.36
CA GLU A 439 -2.51 22.60 13.30
C GLU A 439 -4.03 22.38 13.38
N PRO A 440 -4.62 21.51 12.53
CA PRO A 440 -6.02 21.15 12.64
C PRO A 440 -6.22 20.32 13.92
N THR A 441 -6.51 20.99 15.02
CA THR A 441 -6.88 20.34 16.28
C THR A 441 -8.37 20.01 16.25
N PRO A 442 -8.79 18.75 16.52
CA PRO A 442 -10.21 18.42 16.60
C PRO A 442 -10.85 19.22 17.76
N ASP A 443 -11.84 20.05 17.43
CA ASP A 443 -12.62 20.78 18.42
C ASP A 443 -13.82 19.93 18.85
N ALA A 444 -13.85 19.54 20.12
CA ALA A 444 -14.90 18.71 20.66
C ALA A 444 -16.19 19.53 20.85
N ARG A 445 -17.30 19.07 20.27
CA ARG A 445 -18.65 19.63 20.41
C ARG A 445 -19.41 19.03 21.56
N ALA A 446 -19.39 17.71 21.68
CA ALA A 446 -20.09 16.97 22.71
C ALA A 446 -19.35 15.68 23.08
N LEU A 447 -19.43 15.30 24.34
CA LEU A 447 -18.93 14.04 24.87
C LEU A 447 -20.10 13.24 25.45
N GLY A 448 -20.25 11.99 25.07
CA GLY A 448 -21.26 11.08 25.58
C GLY A 448 -20.65 9.78 26.10
N VAL A 449 -21.41 9.08 26.95
CA VAL A 449 -21.05 7.76 27.47
C VAL A 449 -22.22 6.80 27.38
N ALA A 450 -21.95 5.57 27.02
CA ALA A 450 -22.86 4.43 27.14
C ALA A 450 -22.16 3.27 27.84
N THR A 451 -22.95 2.43 28.51
CA THR A 451 -22.43 1.23 29.17
C THR A 451 -23.22 0.02 28.72
N PHE A 452 -22.53 -1.07 28.47
CA PHE A 452 -23.12 -2.33 28.05
C PHE A 452 -22.65 -3.46 28.98
N PRO A 453 -23.56 -4.29 29.54
CA PRO A 453 -23.14 -5.49 30.22
C PRO A 453 -22.55 -6.49 29.24
N VAL A 454 -21.46 -7.13 29.64
CA VAL A 454 -20.80 -8.18 28.86
C VAL A 454 -20.57 -9.40 29.75
N GLN A 455 -20.72 -10.58 29.14
CA GLN A 455 -20.59 -11.85 29.83
C GLN A 455 -19.13 -12.15 30.23
N ALA A 456 -18.99 -13.04 31.18
CA ALA A 456 -17.70 -13.59 31.56
C ALA A 456 -16.95 -14.16 30.33
N GLY A 457 -15.65 -13.87 30.25
CA GLY A 457 -14.78 -14.25 29.14
C GLY A 457 -14.61 -13.18 28.05
N PHE A 458 -15.42 -12.11 28.03
CA PHE A 458 -15.25 -11.01 27.06
C PHE A 458 -14.03 -10.13 27.38
N CYS A 459 -13.94 -9.61 28.59
CA CYS A 459 -12.79 -8.81 29.04
C CYS A 459 -12.29 -9.18 30.43
N SER A 460 -13.00 -10.04 31.17
CA SER A 460 -12.60 -10.58 32.46
C SER A 460 -13.18 -11.98 32.68
N ALA A 461 -12.74 -12.68 33.71
CA ALA A 461 -13.30 -13.98 34.11
C ALA A 461 -14.72 -13.88 34.68
N ASN A 462 -15.20 -12.70 35.01
CA ASN A 462 -16.51 -12.42 35.56
C ASN A 462 -17.34 -11.54 34.61
N ASP A 463 -18.67 -11.50 34.81
CA ASP A 463 -19.52 -10.52 34.16
C ASP A 463 -19.05 -9.11 34.48
N SER A 464 -19.05 -8.27 33.50
CA SER A 464 -18.47 -6.91 33.56
C SER A 464 -19.23 -5.94 32.66
N PHE A 465 -18.80 -4.70 32.63
CA PHE A 465 -19.36 -3.67 31.77
C PHE A 465 -18.30 -3.11 30.83
N VAL A 466 -18.65 -2.89 29.59
CA VAL A 466 -17.88 -2.07 28.64
C VAL A 466 -18.40 -0.66 28.71
N TRP A 467 -17.48 0.29 28.83
CA TRP A 467 -17.75 1.73 28.72
C TRP A 467 -17.38 2.18 27.31
N GLN A 468 -18.35 2.77 26.62
CA GLN A 468 -18.13 3.35 25.29
C GLN A 468 -18.27 4.87 25.40
N PHE A 469 -17.24 5.58 24.99
CA PHE A 469 -17.24 7.04 24.90
C PHE A 469 -17.48 7.46 23.46
N ALA A 470 -18.37 8.42 23.26
CA ALA A 470 -18.58 9.07 21.98
C ALA A 470 -18.11 10.52 22.05
N VAL A 471 -17.29 10.90 21.08
CA VAL A 471 -16.86 12.29 20.92
C VAL A 471 -17.43 12.80 19.59
N ASN A 472 -18.23 13.85 19.67
CA ASN A 472 -18.69 14.60 18.51
C ASN A 472 -17.85 15.86 18.38
N THR A 473 -17.38 16.16 17.17
CA THR A 473 -16.56 17.34 16.87
C THR A 473 -17.35 18.35 16.06
N TRP A 474 -16.90 19.59 16.09
CA TRP A 474 -17.44 20.67 15.27
C TRP A 474 -17.13 20.49 13.79
#